data_73952d34bb6c2da1b9c171a1d58f1286
#
_entry.id   73952d34bb6c2da1b9c171a1d58f1286
#
_cell.length_a   1.000
_cell.length_b   1.000
_cell.length_c   1.000
_cell.angle_alpha   90.00
_cell.angle_beta   90.00
_cell.angle_gamma   90.00
#
_symmetry.space_group_name_H-M   'P 1'
#
loop_
_entity.id
_entity.type
_entity.pdbx_description
1 polymer ?
#
loop_
_entity_poly.entity_id
_entity_poly.type
_entity_poly.pdbx_seq_one_letter_code
_entity_poly.pdbx_strand_id
1 'polypeptide(L)'
;MKDLLRTEHLSRADVDLLLDTAADFASKPLRSNTALSNKTVAIYMTKPSTRTRLASETAVAHLGGTPIFIRGDDLQLGRGETIADTAKIISGFCDALIIRTFKQSDVDELGAQSSIPVINGLTDDDHPTQLLADWVTIRENFGKDIKGRKFVYLGDGNNMTHAWLIMGAIMGAHVVAATPDGKWAPDAAIVAKAKAIAAKSGATIEVTTDAEAAAKGASVLYTDVWMSMGDPEAERAEKMKALAPYAVTENLMKLTEKDSIFMHCLPAHRGEEVEASVIDGPKSVIWREAYHRRTTIQALLYHLTRGELKGN
;
A
#
# COMPACT_ATOMS: atom_id res chain seq x y z
N MET A 1 7.04 17.91 3.98
CA MET A 1 6.58 17.24 2.75
C MET A 1 5.15 17.68 2.45
N LYS A 2 4.85 18.08 1.22
CA LYS A 2 3.49 18.48 0.79
C LYS A 2 2.66 17.25 0.36
N ASP A 3 3.27 16.33 -0.36
CA ASP A 3 2.62 15.23 -1.06
C ASP A 3 3.13 13.87 -0.60
N LEU A 4 2.30 12.81 -0.75
CA LEU A 4 2.76 11.42 -0.69
C LEU A 4 2.57 10.77 -2.05
N LEU A 5 3.57 10.88 -2.93
CA LEU A 5 3.50 10.33 -4.29
C LEU A 5 4.13 8.93 -4.38
N ARG A 6 5.10 8.62 -3.51
CA ARG A 6 5.81 7.33 -3.46
C ARG A 6 6.12 6.95 -2.01
N THR A 7 6.15 5.64 -1.74
CA THR A 7 6.53 5.10 -0.42
C THR A 7 7.90 5.61 0.03
N GLU A 8 8.87 5.70 -0.87
CA GLU A 8 10.23 6.17 -0.58
C GLU A 8 10.34 7.65 -0.16
N HIS A 9 9.28 8.44 -0.34
CA HIS A 9 9.24 9.83 0.13
C HIS A 9 9.08 9.94 1.66
N LEU A 10 8.63 8.87 2.31
CA LEU A 10 8.46 8.84 3.77
C LEU A 10 9.78 8.58 4.48
N SER A 11 10.09 9.40 5.47
CA SER A 11 11.11 9.07 6.46
C SER A 11 10.58 8.05 7.48
N ARG A 12 11.48 7.38 8.19
CA ARG A 12 11.09 6.49 9.29
C ARG A 12 10.23 7.23 10.33
N ALA A 13 10.56 8.47 10.65
CA ALA A 13 9.83 9.28 11.61
C ALA A 13 8.41 9.61 11.12
N ASP A 14 8.25 9.91 9.81
CA ASP A 14 6.92 10.12 9.23
C ASP A 14 6.07 8.85 9.29
N VAL A 15 6.66 7.68 8.98
CA VAL A 15 5.95 6.39 9.09
C VAL A 15 5.52 6.17 10.53
N ASP A 16 6.42 6.31 11.52
CA ASP A 16 6.10 6.11 12.94
C ASP A 16 4.96 7.03 13.38
N LEU A 17 4.98 8.31 13.01
CA LEU A 17 3.93 9.29 13.31
C LEU A 17 2.58 8.89 12.68
N LEU A 18 2.58 8.50 11.40
CA LEU A 18 1.38 8.09 10.69
C LEU A 18 0.76 6.82 11.29
N LEU A 19 1.60 5.82 11.64
CA LEU A 19 1.12 4.57 12.24
C LEU A 19 0.55 4.80 13.65
N ASP A 20 1.16 5.65 14.46
CA ASP A 20 0.67 5.99 15.81
C ASP A 20 -0.67 6.74 15.72
N THR A 21 -0.79 7.69 14.80
CA THR A 21 -2.03 8.44 14.57
C THR A 21 -3.13 7.52 14.03
N ALA A 22 -2.83 6.62 13.09
CA ALA A 22 -3.78 5.67 12.57
C ALA A 22 -4.28 4.70 13.66
N ALA A 23 -3.41 4.27 14.56
CA ALA A 23 -3.78 3.45 15.71
C ALA A 23 -4.68 4.21 16.70
N ASP A 24 -4.42 5.50 16.98
CA ASP A 24 -5.33 6.33 17.80
C ASP A 24 -6.72 6.46 17.15
N PHE A 25 -6.79 6.72 15.84
CA PHE A 25 -8.07 6.74 15.12
C PHE A 25 -8.78 5.39 15.13
N ALA A 26 -8.04 4.28 15.09
CA ALA A 26 -8.60 2.94 15.18
C ALA A 26 -9.17 2.64 16.58
N SER A 27 -8.51 3.10 17.63
CA SER A 27 -8.93 2.88 19.02
C SER A 27 -10.15 3.72 19.42
N LYS A 28 -10.42 4.83 18.72
CA LYS A 28 -11.51 5.77 19.01
C LYS A 28 -12.33 6.06 17.74
N PRO A 29 -12.97 5.04 17.14
CA PRO A 29 -13.59 5.17 15.81
C PRO A 29 -14.77 6.15 15.77
N LEU A 30 -15.41 6.42 16.89
CA LEU A 30 -16.58 7.33 17.00
C LEU A 30 -16.18 8.73 17.52
N ARG A 31 -14.90 8.99 17.74
CA ARG A 31 -14.45 10.32 18.18
C ARG A 31 -14.68 11.34 17.07
N SER A 32 -15.42 12.41 17.38
CA SER A 32 -15.56 13.56 16.50
C SER A 32 -14.18 14.19 16.24
N ASN A 33 -13.91 14.48 14.97
CA ASN A 33 -12.70 15.17 14.54
C ASN A 33 -13.10 16.26 13.53
N THR A 34 -12.50 17.42 13.66
CA THR A 34 -12.80 18.59 12.83
C THR A 34 -11.59 19.09 12.04
N ALA A 35 -10.58 18.26 11.87
CA ALA A 35 -9.33 18.64 11.20
C ALA A 35 -9.54 19.08 9.75
N LEU A 36 -10.58 18.59 9.08
CA LEU A 36 -10.98 18.97 7.73
C LEU A 36 -12.31 19.76 7.69
N SER A 37 -12.73 20.39 8.80
CA SER A 37 -13.91 21.26 8.79
C SER A 37 -13.78 22.33 7.70
N ASN A 38 -14.84 22.49 6.89
CA ASN A 38 -14.90 23.41 5.75
C ASN A 38 -13.86 23.11 4.65
N LYS A 39 -13.29 21.90 4.63
CA LYS A 39 -12.36 21.46 3.61
C LYS A 39 -12.99 20.41 2.70
N THR A 40 -12.62 20.48 1.43
CA THR A 40 -13.05 19.53 0.40
C THR A 40 -11.87 18.72 -0.09
N VAL A 41 -12.04 17.40 -0.17
CA VAL A 41 -11.01 16.50 -0.66
C VAL A 41 -11.50 15.80 -1.93
N ALA A 42 -10.80 16.03 -3.05
CA ALA A 42 -11.05 15.28 -4.28
C ALA A 42 -10.50 13.85 -4.17
N ILE A 43 -11.29 12.89 -4.66
CA ILE A 43 -10.90 11.48 -4.75
C ILE A 43 -11.05 11.09 -6.22
N TYR A 44 -9.93 11.13 -6.95
CA TYR A 44 -9.90 10.86 -8.38
C TYR A 44 -9.44 9.43 -8.67
N MET A 45 -10.25 8.66 -9.40
CA MET A 45 -9.95 7.27 -9.68
C MET A 45 -10.23 6.90 -11.15
N THR A 46 -9.18 6.46 -11.85
CA THR A 46 -9.29 5.84 -13.19
C THR A 46 -9.45 4.31 -13.09
N LYS A 47 -8.93 3.69 -12.02
CA LYS A 47 -9.09 2.26 -11.73
C LYS A 47 -10.18 2.06 -10.68
N PRO A 48 -11.20 1.21 -10.92
CA PRO A 48 -12.20 0.88 -9.90
C PRO A 48 -11.56 0.30 -8.63
N SER A 49 -12.07 0.68 -7.46
CA SER A 49 -11.67 0.07 -6.20
C SER A 49 -12.67 0.36 -5.10
N THR A 50 -13.29 -0.68 -4.58
CA THR A 50 -14.20 -0.59 -3.44
C THR A 50 -13.47 -0.08 -2.19
N ARG A 51 -12.32 -0.68 -1.87
CA ARG A 51 -11.56 -0.35 -0.66
C ARG A 51 -11.01 1.06 -0.67
N THR A 52 -10.31 1.47 -1.72
CA THR A 52 -9.75 2.82 -1.80
C THR A 52 -10.85 3.87 -1.74
N ARG A 53 -11.95 3.68 -2.47
CA ARG A 53 -13.08 4.61 -2.48
C ARG A 53 -13.70 4.75 -1.09
N LEU A 54 -14.18 3.64 -0.53
CA LEU A 54 -14.84 3.67 0.78
C LEU A 54 -13.91 4.18 1.89
N ALA A 55 -12.64 3.75 1.88
CA ALA A 55 -11.66 4.20 2.87
C ALA A 55 -11.41 5.71 2.77
N SER A 56 -11.28 6.26 1.55
CA SER A 56 -11.03 7.69 1.34
C SER A 56 -12.25 8.54 1.69
N GLU A 57 -13.44 8.21 1.18
CA GLU A 57 -14.67 8.94 1.48
C GLU A 57 -14.95 8.95 3.00
N THR A 58 -14.84 7.78 3.64
CA THR A 58 -15.07 7.65 5.09
C THR A 58 -13.99 8.37 5.90
N ALA A 59 -12.71 8.33 5.47
CA ALA A 59 -11.63 9.04 6.14
C ALA A 59 -11.86 10.55 6.16
N VAL A 60 -12.25 11.13 5.03
CA VAL A 60 -12.56 12.56 4.91
C VAL A 60 -13.75 12.92 5.79
N ALA A 61 -14.85 12.15 5.73
CA ALA A 61 -16.04 12.39 6.54
C ALA A 61 -15.74 12.30 8.05
N HIS A 62 -14.93 11.33 8.50
CA HIS A 62 -14.51 11.19 9.89
C HIS A 62 -13.59 12.31 10.39
N LEU A 63 -12.96 13.06 9.48
CA LEU A 63 -12.20 14.27 9.80
C LEU A 63 -13.05 15.56 9.69
N GLY A 64 -14.35 15.43 9.42
CA GLY A 64 -15.28 16.57 9.32
C GLY A 64 -15.23 17.29 7.98
N GLY A 65 -14.58 16.71 6.97
CA GLY A 65 -14.49 17.25 5.60
C GLY A 65 -15.56 16.74 4.66
N THR A 66 -15.58 17.27 3.44
CA THR A 66 -16.46 16.86 2.35
C THR A 66 -15.67 16.11 1.28
N PRO A 67 -15.92 14.81 1.04
CA PRO A 67 -15.31 14.10 -0.06
C PRO A 67 -16.04 14.39 -1.38
N ILE A 68 -15.29 14.56 -2.47
CA ILE A 68 -15.82 14.61 -3.84
C ILE A 68 -15.19 13.48 -4.63
N PHE A 69 -16.00 12.49 -5.00
CA PHE A 69 -15.54 11.39 -5.83
C PHE A 69 -15.62 11.76 -7.31
N ILE A 70 -14.52 11.59 -8.04
CA ILE A 70 -14.35 11.92 -9.46
C ILE A 70 -13.89 10.64 -10.17
N ARG A 71 -14.63 10.22 -11.18
CA ARG A 71 -14.26 9.10 -12.04
C ARG A 71 -13.36 9.58 -13.17
N GLY A 72 -12.60 8.66 -13.77
CA GLY A 72 -11.74 8.98 -14.89
C GLY A 72 -12.48 9.60 -16.09
N ASP A 73 -13.71 9.17 -16.33
CA ASP A 73 -14.57 9.65 -17.41
C ASP A 73 -15.33 10.97 -17.07
N ASP A 74 -15.29 11.42 -15.82
CA ASP A 74 -15.87 12.71 -15.41
C ASP A 74 -14.96 13.89 -15.76
N LEU A 75 -13.64 13.67 -15.92
CA LEU A 75 -12.68 14.69 -16.25
C LEU A 75 -12.51 14.86 -17.78
N GLN A 76 -11.98 16.02 -18.19
CA GLN A 76 -11.66 16.30 -19.58
C GLN A 76 -10.26 15.80 -19.99
N LEU A 77 -9.55 15.09 -19.11
CA LEU A 77 -8.30 14.40 -19.43
C LEU A 77 -8.53 13.42 -20.62
N GLY A 78 -7.69 13.52 -21.62
CA GLY A 78 -7.87 12.78 -22.87
C GLY A 78 -8.82 13.41 -23.88
N ARG A 79 -9.47 14.56 -23.54
CA ARG A 79 -10.30 15.39 -24.44
C ARG A 79 -9.67 16.75 -24.71
N GLY A 80 -8.36 16.85 -24.52
CA GLY A 80 -7.58 18.07 -24.76
C GLY A 80 -7.15 18.84 -23.52
N GLU A 81 -7.69 18.53 -22.34
CA GLU A 81 -7.18 19.08 -21.08
C GLU A 81 -5.90 18.36 -20.66
N THR A 82 -4.91 19.11 -20.21
CA THR A 82 -3.64 18.57 -19.71
C THR A 82 -3.73 18.18 -18.24
N ILE A 83 -2.83 17.31 -17.78
CA ILE A 83 -2.70 16.97 -16.34
C ILE A 83 -2.39 18.25 -15.53
N ALA A 84 -1.56 19.13 -16.07
CA ALA A 84 -1.21 20.40 -15.42
C ALA A 84 -2.42 21.34 -15.25
N ASP A 85 -3.32 21.41 -16.24
CA ASP A 85 -4.54 22.23 -16.14
C ASP A 85 -5.52 21.60 -15.15
N THR A 86 -5.74 20.30 -15.25
CA THR A 86 -6.57 19.55 -14.28
C THR A 86 -6.06 19.74 -12.84
N ALA A 87 -4.74 19.69 -12.61
CA ALA A 87 -4.14 19.89 -11.29
C ALA A 87 -4.45 21.29 -10.73
N LYS A 88 -4.36 22.34 -11.56
CA LYS A 88 -4.68 23.73 -11.19
C LYS A 88 -6.16 23.91 -10.90
N ILE A 89 -7.04 23.33 -11.73
CA ILE A 89 -8.49 23.36 -11.52
C ILE A 89 -8.86 22.70 -10.19
N ILE A 90 -8.40 21.47 -9.95
CA ILE A 90 -8.67 20.76 -8.70
C ILE A 90 -8.13 21.55 -7.51
N SER A 91 -6.93 22.12 -7.61
CA SER A 91 -6.33 22.95 -6.57
C SER A 91 -7.11 24.24 -6.27
N GLY A 92 -7.87 24.74 -7.23
CA GLY A 92 -8.73 25.93 -7.03
C GLY A 92 -10.05 25.63 -6.32
N PHE A 93 -10.46 24.37 -6.28
CA PHE A 93 -11.75 23.97 -5.68
C PHE A 93 -11.61 23.10 -4.44
N CYS A 94 -10.47 22.39 -4.27
CA CYS A 94 -10.27 21.41 -3.23
C CYS A 94 -9.04 21.73 -2.37
N ASP A 95 -8.99 21.15 -1.17
CA ASP A 95 -7.89 21.31 -0.20
C ASP A 95 -6.90 20.16 -0.19
N ALA A 96 -7.25 19.04 -0.79
CA ALA A 96 -6.38 17.88 -1.01
C ALA A 96 -6.91 17.00 -2.15
N LEU A 97 -6.02 16.18 -2.73
CA LEU A 97 -6.34 15.21 -3.77
C LEU A 97 -5.83 13.83 -3.37
N ILE A 98 -6.70 12.82 -3.43
CA ILE A 98 -6.33 11.40 -3.41
C ILE A 98 -6.50 10.89 -4.82
N ILE A 99 -5.45 10.31 -5.41
CA ILE A 99 -5.48 9.81 -6.78
C ILE A 99 -5.17 8.32 -6.84
N ARG A 100 -5.93 7.56 -7.64
CA ARG A 100 -5.64 6.18 -8.03
C ARG A 100 -5.70 6.07 -9.55
N THR A 101 -4.57 5.79 -10.17
CA THR A 101 -4.41 5.72 -11.62
C THR A 101 -3.45 4.61 -12.03
N PHE A 102 -3.12 4.53 -13.33
CA PHE A 102 -2.16 3.56 -13.86
C PHE A 102 -0.72 4.08 -13.72
N LYS A 103 -0.41 5.17 -14.40
CA LYS A 103 0.96 5.67 -14.53
C LYS A 103 1.39 6.48 -13.32
N GLN A 104 2.55 6.16 -12.79
CA GLN A 104 3.17 6.96 -11.74
C GLN A 104 3.51 8.38 -12.22
N SER A 105 3.88 8.54 -13.50
CA SER A 105 4.16 9.85 -14.09
C SER A 105 2.98 10.82 -14.00
N ASP A 106 1.74 10.32 -14.08
CA ASP A 106 0.55 11.16 -13.97
C ASP A 106 0.41 11.71 -12.54
N VAL A 107 0.74 10.88 -11.53
CA VAL A 107 0.74 11.28 -10.12
C VAL A 107 1.87 12.27 -9.83
N ASP A 108 3.06 12.03 -10.39
CA ASP A 108 4.21 12.91 -10.25
C ASP A 108 3.92 14.30 -10.85
N GLU A 109 3.31 14.36 -12.06
CA GLU A 109 2.93 15.59 -12.71
C GLU A 109 1.82 16.33 -11.93
N LEU A 110 0.78 15.61 -11.47
CA LEU A 110 -0.27 16.20 -10.62
C LEU A 110 0.33 16.78 -9.33
N GLY A 111 1.24 16.07 -8.68
CA GLY A 111 1.93 16.57 -7.48
C GLY A 111 2.76 17.81 -7.74
N ALA A 112 3.49 17.86 -8.87
CA ALA A 112 4.32 18.99 -9.24
C ALA A 112 3.50 20.24 -9.58
N GLN A 113 2.32 20.08 -10.18
CA GLN A 113 1.47 21.18 -10.64
C GLN A 113 0.40 21.60 -9.62
N SER A 114 0.09 20.79 -8.62
CA SER A 114 -0.90 21.09 -7.60
C SER A 114 -0.34 22.01 -6.51
N SER A 115 -1.15 22.99 -6.05
CA SER A 115 -0.84 23.78 -4.86
C SER A 115 -1.34 23.12 -3.55
N ILE A 116 -2.16 22.10 -3.65
CA ILE A 116 -2.72 21.31 -2.54
C ILE A 116 -1.99 19.99 -2.37
N PRO A 117 -2.08 19.31 -1.20
CA PRO A 117 -1.53 17.98 -1.00
C PRO A 117 -2.10 16.94 -1.97
N VAL A 118 -1.21 16.12 -2.56
CA VAL A 118 -1.56 14.98 -3.41
C VAL A 118 -1.14 13.68 -2.75
N ILE A 119 -2.06 12.73 -2.65
CA ILE A 119 -1.86 11.40 -2.05
C ILE A 119 -2.03 10.34 -3.13
N ASN A 120 -0.98 9.55 -3.36
CA ASN A 120 -1.03 8.36 -4.21
C ASN A 120 -1.83 7.24 -3.51
N GLY A 121 -3.03 6.96 -4.01
CA GLY A 121 -3.88 5.86 -3.55
C GLY A 121 -3.52 4.50 -4.18
N LEU A 122 -2.87 4.48 -5.33
CA LEU A 122 -2.22 3.38 -6.05
C LEU A 122 -1.83 3.82 -7.46
N THR A 123 -0.67 3.35 -7.91
CA THR A 123 -0.25 3.30 -9.32
C THR A 123 0.25 1.90 -9.68
N ASP A 124 0.70 1.69 -10.93
CA ASP A 124 1.34 0.44 -11.33
C ASP A 124 2.74 0.26 -10.72
N ASP A 125 3.34 1.34 -10.17
CA ASP A 125 4.68 1.30 -9.55
C ASP A 125 4.62 1.14 -8.03
N ASP A 126 3.60 1.72 -7.34
CA ASP A 126 3.61 1.84 -5.88
C ASP A 126 2.19 1.93 -5.27
N HIS A 127 2.06 1.48 -4.00
CA HIS A 127 0.82 1.57 -3.25
C HIS A 127 1.05 2.03 -1.79
N PRO A 128 1.50 3.27 -1.54
CA PRO A 128 1.95 3.72 -0.21
C PRO A 128 0.85 3.64 0.86
N THR A 129 -0.42 3.89 0.51
CA THR A 129 -1.53 3.82 1.47
C THR A 129 -1.84 2.39 1.93
N GLN A 130 -1.52 1.36 1.12
CA GLN A 130 -1.65 -0.03 1.54
C GLN A 130 -0.54 -0.37 2.54
N LEU A 131 0.70 -0.05 2.23
CA LEU A 131 1.82 -0.37 3.13
C LEU A 131 1.66 0.25 4.51
N LEU A 132 1.14 1.46 4.60
CA LEU A 132 0.82 2.06 5.89
C LEU A 132 -0.22 1.23 6.65
N ALA A 133 -1.27 0.71 5.98
CA ALA A 133 -2.27 -0.15 6.61
C ALA A 133 -1.68 -1.49 7.06
N ASP A 134 -0.82 -2.08 6.24
CA ASP A 134 -0.10 -3.32 6.56
C ASP A 134 0.74 -3.14 7.82
N TRP A 135 1.51 -2.04 7.90
CA TRP A 135 2.39 -1.79 9.05
C TRP A 135 1.64 -1.37 10.32
N VAL A 136 0.46 -0.76 10.24
CA VAL A 136 -0.42 -0.60 11.43
C VAL A 136 -0.86 -1.98 11.91
N THR A 137 -1.28 -2.86 11.00
CA THR A 137 -1.71 -4.24 11.33
C THR A 137 -0.57 -5.04 11.95
N ILE A 138 0.63 -4.95 11.39
CA ILE A 138 1.85 -5.58 11.94
C ILE A 138 2.09 -5.08 13.38
N ARG A 139 2.02 -3.76 13.61
CA ARG A 139 2.21 -3.19 14.95
C ARG A 139 1.14 -3.60 15.95
N GLU A 140 -0.09 -3.80 15.53
CA GLU A 140 -1.16 -4.31 16.40
C GLU A 140 -0.88 -5.75 16.86
N ASN A 141 -0.26 -6.57 16.02
CA ASN A 141 0.02 -7.97 16.32
C ASN A 141 1.35 -8.20 17.03
N PHE A 142 2.38 -7.40 16.71
CA PHE A 142 3.75 -7.66 17.18
C PHE A 142 4.37 -6.50 17.97
N GLY A 143 3.67 -5.39 18.12
CA GLY A 143 4.22 -4.19 18.76
C GLY A 143 5.12 -3.37 17.84
N LYS A 144 5.79 -2.37 18.42
CA LYS A 144 6.69 -1.48 17.67
C LYS A 144 8.08 -2.07 17.44
N ASP A 145 8.52 -2.95 18.34
CA ASP A 145 9.79 -3.65 18.18
C ASP A 145 9.61 -4.91 17.33
N ILE A 146 10.09 -4.83 16.12
CA ILE A 146 10.03 -5.90 15.12
C ILE A 146 11.38 -6.59 14.93
N LYS A 147 12.36 -6.31 15.81
CA LYS A 147 13.70 -6.89 15.70
C LYS A 147 13.64 -8.43 15.77
N GLY A 148 14.34 -9.06 14.84
CA GLY A 148 14.39 -10.51 14.72
C GLY A 148 13.19 -11.13 14.00
N ARG A 149 12.15 -10.35 13.64
CA ARG A 149 11.01 -10.84 12.87
C ARG A 149 11.28 -10.78 11.38
N LYS A 150 10.88 -11.84 10.67
CA LYS A 150 10.98 -11.98 9.23
C LYS A 150 9.59 -11.81 8.58
N PHE A 151 9.52 -10.92 7.59
CA PHE A 151 8.32 -10.63 6.82
C PHE A 151 8.52 -11.13 5.39
N VAL A 152 7.59 -11.93 4.89
CA VAL A 152 7.74 -12.60 3.60
C VAL A 152 6.59 -12.23 2.68
N TYR A 153 6.92 -11.66 1.54
CA TYR A 153 6.03 -11.51 0.40
C TYR A 153 6.19 -12.71 -0.53
N LEU A 154 5.08 -13.29 -1.00
CA LEU A 154 5.06 -14.44 -1.91
C LEU A 154 4.23 -14.11 -3.15
N GLY A 155 4.78 -14.30 -4.33
CA GLY A 155 4.03 -14.18 -5.59
C GLY A 155 4.72 -13.36 -6.65
N ASP A 156 3.98 -12.47 -7.31
CA ASP A 156 4.44 -11.65 -8.42
C ASP A 156 5.36 -10.50 -7.95
N GLY A 157 6.41 -10.23 -8.71
CA GLY A 157 7.31 -9.09 -8.50
C GLY A 157 6.69 -7.74 -8.92
N ASN A 158 5.45 -7.49 -8.53
CA ASN A 158 4.64 -6.34 -8.91
C ASN A 158 4.84 -5.10 -8.00
N ASN A 159 3.97 -4.09 -8.15
CA ASN A 159 3.98 -2.88 -7.34
C ASN A 159 3.87 -3.15 -5.83
N MET A 160 3.15 -4.19 -5.41
CA MET A 160 3.05 -4.55 -3.99
C MET A 160 4.37 -5.08 -3.45
N THR A 161 5.04 -5.96 -4.20
CA THR A 161 6.40 -6.42 -3.87
C THR A 161 7.37 -5.25 -3.75
N HIS A 162 7.35 -4.32 -4.72
CA HIS A 162 8.17 -3.11 -4.71
C HIS A 162 7.93 -2.27 -3.45
N ALA A 163 6.68 -1.98 -3.15
CA ALA A 163 6.30 -1.21 -1.98
C ALA A 163 6.69 -1.89 -0.66
N TRP A 164 6.55 -3.24 -0.56
CA TRP A 164 6.98 -4.04 0.60
C TRP A 164 8.48 -3.96 0.83
N LEU A 165 9.29 -4.07 -0.24
CA LEU A 165 10.75 -3.96 -0.14
C LEU A 165 11.19 -2.56 0.33
N ILE A 166 10.59 -1.50 -0.22
CA ILE A 166 10.92 -0.12 0.15
C ILE A 166 10.47 0.19 1.58
N MET A 167 9.22 -0.12 1.93
CA MET A 167 8.71 0.16 3.28
C MET A 167 9.46 -0.66 4.33
N GLY A 168 9.74 -1.94 4.07
CA GLY A 168 10.55 -2.77 4.96
C GLY A 168 11.95 -2.22 5.18
N ALA A 169 12.57 -1.69 4.12
CA ALA A 169 13.85 -1.02 4.21
C ALA A 169 13.79 0.23 5.10
N ILE A 170 12.76 1.09 4.94
CA ILE A 170 12.53 2.26 5.79
C ILE A 170 12.34 1.85 7.26
N MET A 171 11.60 0.77 7.49
CA MET A 171 11.26 0.27 8.82
C MET A 171 12.40 -0.48 9.54
N GLY A 172 13.53 -0.69 8.90
CA GLY A 172 14.61 -1.48 9.49
C GLY A 172 14.27 -2.96 9.65
N ALA A 173 13.37 -3.49 8.80
CA ALA A 173 12.83 -4.83 8.89
C ALA A 173 13.64 -5.86 8.09
N HIS A 174 13.50 -7.14 8.44
CA HIS A 174 13.94 -8.24 7.58
C HIS A 174 12.79 -8.64 6.65
N VAL A 175 12.89 -8.25 5.37
CA VAL A 175 11.90 -8.54 4.33
C VAL A 175 12.48 -9.47 3.27
N VAL A 176 11.76 -10.53 2.96
CA VAL A 176 12.09 -11.49 1.91
C VAL A 176 10.97 -11.47 0.87
N ALA A 177 11.30 -11.19 -0.39
CA ALA A 177 10.41 -11.38 -1.51
C ALA A 177 10.70 -12.71 -2.19
N ALA A 178 9.79 -13.66 -2.08
CA ALA A 178 9.84 -14.93 -2.80
C ALA A 178 9.01 -14.82 -4.09
N THR A 179 9.69 -14.74 -5.22
CA THR A 179 9.10 -14.49 -6.54
C THR A 179 9.77 -15.36 -7.60
N PRO A 180 9.13 -15.64 -8.74
CA PRO A 180 9.82 -16.25 -9.87
C PRO A 180 10.98 -15.40 -10.37
N ASP A 181 11.93 -16.02 -11.03
CA ASP A 181 12.94 -15.32 -11.82
C ASP A 181 12.36 -14.77 -13.13
N GLY A 182 13.11 -13.85 -13.75
CA GLY A 182 12.83 -13.33 -15.09
C GLY A 182 11.66 -12.36 -15.11
N LYS A 183 10.65 -12.63 -15.94
CA LYS A 183 9.53 -11.71 -16.25
C LYS A 183 8.72 -11.30 -15.00
N TRP A 184 8.62 -12.19 -14.02
CA TRP A 184 7.82 -12.02 -12.82
C TRP A 184 8.66 -11.68 -11.57
N ALA A 185 9.95 -11.41 -11.76
CA ALA A 185 10.82 -10.92 -10.71
C ALA A 185 10.54 -9.42 -10.41
N PRO A 186 10.81 -8.94 -9.19
CA PRO A 186 10.73 -7.52 -8.90
C PRO A 186 11.77 -6.73 -9.69
N ASP A 187 11.46 -5.48 -10.03
CA ASP A 187 12.36 -4.59 -10.75
C ASP A 187 13.70 -4.45 -10.02
N ALA A 188 14.80 -4.74 -10.74
CA ALA A 188 16.14 -4.73 -10.18
C ALA A 188 16.56 -3.35 -9.64
N ALA A 189 16.08 -2.25 -10.25
CA ALA A 189 16.36 -0.90 -9.78
C ALA A 189 15.65 -0.63 -8.44
N ILE A 190 14.43 -1.14 -8.26
CA ILE A 190 13.69 -1.04 -7.00
C ILE A 190 14.37 -1.87 -5.90
N VAL A 191 14.80 -3.10 -6.23
CA VAL A 191 15.56 -3.94 -5.29
C VAL A 191 16.85 -3.26 -4.85
N ALA A 192 17.61 -2.67 -5.81
CA ALA A 192 18.84 -1.93 -5.51
C ALA A 192 18.55 -0.71 -4.61
N LYS A 193 17.48 0.02 -4.88
CA LYS A 193 17.04 1.15 -4.07
C LYS A 193 16.67 0.71 -2.65
N ALA A 194 15.87 -0.35 -2.50
CA ALA A 194 15.53 -0.90 -1.19
C ALA A 194 16.78 -1.31 -0.39
N LYS A 195 17.75 -1.96 -1.02
CA LYS A 195 19.04 -2.31 -0.39
C LYS A 195 19.85 -1.08 0.01
N ALA A 196 19.82 0.00 -0.78
CA ALA A 196 20.50 1.25 -0.43
C ALA A 196 19.87 1.96 0.79
N ILE A 197 18.52 1.90 0.92
CA ILE A 197 17.81 2.38 2.12
C ILE A 197 18.14 1.47 3.30
N ALA A 198 18.11 0.15 3.12
CA ALA A 198 18.41 -0.84 4.14
C ALA A 198 19.80 -0.69 4.75
N ALA A 199 20.80 -0.33 3.94
CA ALA A 199 22.16 -0.06 4.43
C ALA A 199 22.22 1.08 5.45
N LYS A 200 21.26 2.00 5.43
CA LYS A 200 21.18 3.13 6.37
C LYS A 200 20.29 2.81 7.59
N SER A 201 19.24 2.02 7.40
CA SER A 201 18.25 1.71 8.44
C SER A 201 18.60 0.46 9.27
N GLY A 202 19.54 -0.37 8.79
CA GLY A 202 19.84 -1.68 9.38
C GLY A 202 18.87 -2.79 8.98
N ALA A 203 18.02 -2.58 7.96
CA ALA A 203 17.13 -3.59 7.42
C ALA A 203 17.89 -4.68 6.66
N THR A 204 17.25 -5.84 6.49
CA THR A 204 17.70 -6.91 5.60
C THR A 204 16.69 -7.08 4.47
N ILE A 205 17.14 -6.98 3.22
CA ILE A 205 16.30 -7.09 2.03
C ILE A 205 16.80 -8.24 1.17
N GLU A 206 15.98 -9.26 1.01
CA GLU A 206 16.29 -10.47 0.24
C GLU A 206 15.26 -10.69 -0.88
N VAL A 207 15.71 -11.26 -1.99
CA VAL A 207 14.88 -11.77 -3.07
C VAL A 207 15.31 -13.20 -3.34
N THR A 208 14.35 -14.12 -3.42
CA THR A 208 14.61 -15.55 -3.61
C THR A 208 13.53 -16.19 -4.48
N THR A 209 13.87 -17.32 -5.09
CA THR A 209 12.88 -18.18 -5.79
C THR A 209 12.39 -19.34 -4.91
N ASP A 210 12.92 -19.49 -3.71
CA ASP A 210 12.57 -20.58 -2.79
C ASP A 210 11.52 -20.10 -1.76
N ALA A 211 10.26 -20.39 -2.04
CA ALA A 211 9.13 -20.01 -1.21
C ALA A 211 9.14 -20.70 0.17
N GLU A 212 9.57 -21.99 0.24
CA GLU A 212 9.62 -22.73 1.50
C GLU A 212 10.73 -22.21 2.42
N ALA A 213 11.94 -22.00 1.88
CA ALA A 213 13.04 -21.40 2.64
C ALA A 213 12.68 -19.99 3.12
N ALA A 214 11.98 -19.19 2.30
CA ALA A 214 11.48 -17.88 2.69
C ALA A 214 10.49 -17.98 3.84
N ALA A 215 9.48 -18.87 3.76
CA ALA A 215 8.43 -19.02 4.76
C ALA A 215 8.92 -19.55 6.11
N LYS A 216 10.01 -20.32 6.13
CA LYS A 216 10.53 -20.95 7.37
C LYS A 216 10.89 -19.89 8.41
N GLY A 217 10.17 -19.91 9.57
CA GLY A 217 10.38 -18.95 10.65
C GLY A 217 9.91 -17.52 10.31
N ALA A 218 9.01 -17.35 9.34
CA ALA A 218 8.41 -16.06 9.05
C ALA A 218 7.37 -15.67 10.11
N SER A 219 7.32 -14.38 10.48
CA SER A 219 6.27 -13.83 11.33
C SER A 219 5.05 -13.39 10.52
N VAL A 220 5.26 -13.04 9.24
CA VAL A 220 4.19 -12.65 8.32
C VAL A 220 4.39 -13.37 6.99
N LEU A 221 3.33 -14.00 6.47
CA LEU A 221 3.22 -14.30 5.04
C LEU A 221 2.21 -13.34 4.41
N TYR A 222 2.65 -12.65 3.37
CA TYR A 222 1.86 -11.70 2.58
C TYR A 222 1.79 -12.14 1.13
N THR A 223 0.65 -11.99 0.50
CA THR A 223 0.50 -12.17 -0.96
C THR A 223 -0.49 -11.18 -1.55
N ASP A 224 -0.52 -11.10 -2.86
CA ASP A 224 -1.46 -10.31 -3.66
C ASP A 224 -1.99 -11.17 -4.81
N VAL A 225 -3.04 -10.71 -5.47
CA VAL A 225 -3.57 -11.36 -6.67
C VAL A 225 -2.49 -11.54 -7.73
N TRP A 226 -2.50 -12.69 -8.38
CA TRP A 226 -1.54 -12.95 -9.45
C TRP A 226 -1.88 -12.25 -10.74
N MET A 227 -3.19 -12.07 -11.05
CA MET A 227 -3.63 -11.28 -12.19
C MET A 227 -4.12 -9.92 -11.72
N SER A 228 -3.32 -8.89 -11.94
CA SER A 228 -3.66 -7.51 -11.60
C SER A 228 -4.59 -6.87 -12.64
N MET A 229 -5.28 -5.81 -12.24
CA MET A 229 -6.09 -5.03 -13.19
C MET A 229 -5.21 -4.38 -14.24
N GLY A 230 -5.44 -4.76 -15.51
CA GLY A 230 -4.65 -4.28 -16.65
C GLY A 230 -3.67 -5.30 -17.21
N ASP A 231 -3.45 -6.43 -16.52
CA ASP A 231 -2.63 -7.51 -17.05
C ASP A 231 -3.29 -8.12 -18.31
N PRO A 232 -2.50 -8.43 -19.35
CA PRO A 232 -3.03 -9.05 -20.55
C PRO A 232 -3.57 -10.45 -20.26
N GLU A 233 -4.84 -10.72 -20.61
CA GLU A 233 -5.45 -12.04 -20.41
C GLU A 233 -4.68 -13.15 -21.16
N ALA A 234 -4.03 -12.81 -22.28
CA ALA A 234 -3.19 -13.75 -23.04
C ALA A 234 -2.01 -14.30 -22.23
N GLU A 235 -1.54 -13.60 -21.20
CA GLU A 235 -0.42 -14.02 -20.34
C GLU A 235 -0.86 -14.84 -19.13
N ARG A 236 -2.18 -14.92 -18.86
CA ARG A 236 -2.74 -15.56 -17.67
C ARG A 236 -2.19 -16.97 -17.42
N ALA A 237 -2.24 -17.83 -18.43
CA ALA A 237 -1.83 -19.23 -18.28
C ALA A 237 -0.34 -19.37 -17.94
N GLU A 238 0.51 -18.58 -18.56
CA GLU A 238 1.94 -18.55 -18.26
C GLU A 238 2.21 -18.03 -16.86
N LYS A 239 1.60 -16.91 -16.49
CA LYS A 239 1.74 -16.27 -15.18
C LYS A 239 1.27 -17.17 -14.04
N MET A 240 0.08 -17.78 -14.20
CA MET A 240 -0.47 -18.74 -13.23
C MET A 240 0.47 -19.93 -13.00
N LYS A 241 1.06 -20.47 -14.06
CA LYS A 241 2.02 -21.58 -13.97
C LYS A 241 3.31 -21.15 -13.25
N ALA A 242 3.83 -19.97 -13.56
CA ALA A 242 5.05 -19.46 -12.92
C ALA A 242 4.85 -19.15 -11.43
N LEU A 243 3.66 -18.66 -11.05
CA LEU A 243 3.35 -18.26 -9.68
C LEU A 243 2.83 -19.39 -8.79
N ALA A 244 2.38 -20.51 -9.36
CA ALA A 244 1.84 -21.63 -8.59
C ALA A 244 2.72 -22.10 -7.40
N PRO A 245 4.08 -22.14 -7.48
CA PRO A 245 4.93 -22.49 -6.36
C PRO A 245 4.90 -21.50 -5.18
N TYR A 246 4.36 -20.30 -5.40
CA TYR A 246 4.30 -19.22 -4.40
C TYR A 246 2.92 -19.07 -3.75
N ALA A 247 1.98 -19.96 -4.03
CA ALA A 247 0.67 -19.99 -3.38
C ALA A 247 0.82 -20.16 -1.87
N VAL A 248 0.12 -19.34 -1.09
CA VAL A 248 0.14 -19.47 0.36
C VAL A 248 -0.82 -20.59 0.78
N THR A 249 -0.25 -21.72 1.13
CA THR A 249 -0.96 -22.94 1.54
C THR A 249 -0.86 -23.17 3.04
N GLU A 250 -1.72 -24.06 3.60
CA GLU A 250 -1.57 -24.50 5.00
C GLU A 250 -0.19 -25.11 5.27
N ASN A 251 0.37 -25.83 4.31
CA ASN A 251 1.69 -26.42 4.47
C ASN A 251 2.77 -25.34 4.58
N LEU A 252 2.67 -24.29 3.79
CA LEU A 252 3.60 -23.16 3.89
C LEU A 252 3.42 -22.42 5.24
N MET A 253 2.18 -22.22 5.70
CA MET A 253 1.89 -21.64 7.01
C MET A 253 2.42 -22.45 8.20
N LYS A 254 2.58 -23.78 8.06
CA LYS A 254 3.18 -24.65 9.11
C LYS A 254 4.68 -24.41 9.28
N LEU A 255 5.36 -23.82 8.30
CA LEU A 255 6.79 -23.50 8.36
C LEU A 255 7.08 -22.21 9.12
N THR A 256 6.07 -21.38 9.31
CA THR A 256 6.16 -20.07 9.94
C THR A 256 6.22 -20.15 11.47
N GLU A 257 6.49 -19.03 12.13
CA GLU A 257 6.44 -18.95 13.60
C GLU A 257 5.03 -19.27 14.15
N LYS A 258 4.97 -19.70 15.42
CA LYS A 258 3.71 -20.05 16.07
C LYS A 258 2.71 -18.88 16.09
N ASP A 259 3.19 -17.67 16.35
CA ASP A 259 2.41 -16.42 16.42
C ASP A 259 2.32 -15.69 15.06
N SER A 260 2.71 -16.33 13.96
CA SER A 260 2.66 -15.73 12.63
C SER A 260 1.25 -15.39 12.18
N ILE A 261 1.16 -14.38 11.33
CA ILE A 261 -0.10 -13.94 10.69
C ILE A 261 -0.03 -14.05 9.17
N PHE A 262 -1.20 -14.17 8.55
CA PHE A 262 -1.39 -14.07 7.10
C PHE A 262 -2.04 -12.72 6.76
N MET A 263 -1.52 -12.07 5.71
CA MET A 263 -1.99 -10.77 5.23
C MET A 263 -2.20 -10.77 3.71
N HIS A 264 -3.11 -9.95 3.23
CA HIS A 264 -3.45 -9.80 1.82
C HIS A 264 -4.19 -8.48 1.58
N CYS A 265 -3.73 -7.65 0.63
CA CYS A 265 -4.34 -6.35 0.32
C CYS A 265 -5.77 -6.43 -0.25
N LEU A 266 -6.23 -7.61 -0.68
CA LEU A 266 -7.51 -7.86 -1.33
C LEU A 266 -7.68 -7.07 -2.67
N PRO A 267 -8.51 -7.57 -3.63
CA PRO A 267 -9.32 -8.80 -3.55
C PRO A 267 -8.44 -10.05 -3.57
N ALA A 268 -8.96 -11.21 -3.17
CA ALA A 268 -8.23 -12.46 -3.19
C ALA A 268 -8.96 -13.53 -3.99
N HIS A 269 -8.22 -14.39 -4.69
CA HIS A 269 -8.75 -15.54 -5.42
C HIS A 269 -8.38 -16.83 -4.70
N ARG A 270 -9.32 -17.32 -3.88
CA ARG A 270 -9.16 -18.58 -3.14
C ARG A 270 -8.92 -19.75 -4.09
N GLY A 271 -7.83 -20.49 -3.86
CA GLY A 271 -7.39 -21.58 -4.75
C GLY A 271 -6.42 -21.15 -5.86
N GLU A 272 -6.12 -19.85 -5.97
CA GLU A 272 -5.04 -19.33 -6.79
C GLU A 272 -3.85 -18.93 -5.88
N GLU A 273 -3.69 -17.67 -5.52
CA GLU A 273 -2.58 -17.17 -4.69
C GLU A 273 -2.64 -17.60 -3.22
N VAL A 274 -3.80 -18.03 -2.74
CA VAL A 274 -4.00 -18.45 -1.36
C VAL A 274 -5.07 -19.52 -1.23
N GLU A 275 -4.85 -20.51 -0.35
CA GLU A 275 -5.87 -21.49 0.03
C GLU A 275 -6.97 -20.85 0.88
N ALA A 276 -8.23 -21.29 0.69
CA ALA A 276 -9.37 -20.79 1.46
C ALA A 276 -9.17 -20.98 2.99
N SER A 277 -8.61 -22.12 3.39
CA SER A 277 -8.31 -22.44 4.80
C SER A 277 -7.29 -21.50 5.44
N VAL A 278 -6.40 -20.89 4.66
CA VAL A 278 -5.44 -19.88 5.13
C VAL A 278 -6.10 -18.52 5.25
N ILE A 279 -6.70 -18.02 4.18
CA ILE A 279 -7.27 -16.66 4.16
C ILE A 279 -8.48 -16.52 5.07
N ASP A 280 -9.28 -17.57 5.22
CA ASP A 280 -10.45 -17.62 6.13
C ASP A 280 -10.08 -18.24 7.49
N GLY A 281 -8.81 -18.59 7.70
CA GLY A 281 -8.31 -19.25 8.89
C GLY A 281 -7.97 -18.32 10.04
N PRO A 282 -7.62 -18.88 11.21
CA PRO A 282 -7.43 -18.10 12.45
C PRO A 282 -6.18 -17.21 12.47
N LYS A 283 -5.21 -17.43 11.57
CA LYS A 283 -4.01 -16.60 11.44
C LYS A 283 -4.22 -15.41 10.46
N SER A 284 -5.35 -15.36 9.76
CA SER A 284 -5.65 -14.32 8.79
C SER A 284 -6.10 -13.04 9.50
N VAL A 285 -5.46 -11.93 9.17
CA VAL A 285 -5.80 -10.60 9.70
C VAL A 285 -6.29 -9.63 8.60
N ILE A 286 -6.66 -10.16 7.44
CA ILE A 286 -7.01 -9.40 6.23
C ILE A 286 -8.13 -8.36 6.45
N TRP A 287 -9.11 -8.66 7.29
CA TRP A 287 -10.22 -7.73 7.57
C TRP A 287 -9.76 -6.56 8.43
N ARG A 288 -8.83 -6.81 9.35
CA ARG A 288 -8.23 -5.76 10.17
C ARG A 288 -7.29 -4.88 9.34
N GLU A 289 -6.51 -5.47 8.46
CA GLU A 289 -5.69 -4.80 7.46
C GLU A 289 -6.54 -3.91 6.54
N ALA A 290 -7.63 -4.46 5.97
CA ALA A 290 -8.56 -3.68 5.14
C ALA A 290 -9.21 -2.51 5.90
N TYR A 291 -9.53 -2.68 7.19
CA TYR A 291 -10.03 -1.61 8.04
C TYR A 291 -9.02 -0.47 8.20
N HIS A 292 -7.73 -0.80 8.34
CA HIS A 292 -6.68 0.19 8.50
C HIS A 292 -6.44 1.05 7.25
N ARG A 293 -6.92 0.64 6.07
CA ARG A 293 -6.94 1.52 4.88
C ARG A 293 -7.62 2.86 5.17
N ARG A 294 -8.70 2.85 5.95
CA ARG A 294 -9.38 4.07 6.37
C ARG A 294 -8.53 4.88 7.35
N THR A 295 -8.04 4.26 8.42
CA THR A 295 -7.34 4.98 9.50
C THR A 295 -6.02 5.58 9.05
N THR A 296 -5.32 4.93 8.11
CA THR A 296 -4.10 5.45 7.52
C THR A 296 -4.33 6.61 6.56
N ILE A 297 -5.41 6.57 5.76
CA ILE A 297 -5.81 7.73 4.94
C ILE A 297 -6.24 8.90 5.84
N GLN A 298 -6.93 8.64 6.97
CA GLN A 298 -7.21 9.67 7.96
C GLN A 298 -5.93 10.30 8.51
N ALA A 299 -4.95 9.48 8.90
CA ALA A 299 -3.67 9.97 9.40
C ALA A 299 -2.91 10.79 8.36
N LEU A 300 -2.87 10.31 7.10
CA LEU A 300 -2.24 11.05 5.99
C LEU A 300 -2.88 12.42 5.77
N LEU A 301 -4.20 12.48 5.62
CA LEU A 301 -4.93 13.73 5.45
C LEU A 301 -4.72 14.67 6.64
N TYR A 302 -4.78 14.13 7.86
CA TYR A 302 -4.58 14.89 9.09
C TYR A 302 -3.22 15.59 9.11
N HIS A 303 -2.14 14.88 8.80
CA HIS A 303 -0.77 15.41 8.88
C HIS A 303 -0.36 16.22 7.64
N LEU A 304 -0.75 15.80 6.42
CA LEU A 304 -0.38 16.51 5.18
C LEU A 304 -1.06 17.87 5.10
N THR A 305 -2.36 17.99 5.44
CA THR A 305 -3.06 19.28 5.41
C THR A 305 -2.58 20.25 6.49
N ARG A 306 -1.79 19.79 7.46
CA ARG A 306 -1.17 20.58 8.53
C ARG A 306 0.32 20.82 8.31
N GLY A 307 0.91 20.24 7.27
CA GLY A 307 2.34 20.39 6.97
C GLY A 307 3.28 19.71 7.99
N GLU A 308 2.82 18.66 8.67
CA GLU A 308 3.54 18.02 9.77
C GLU A 308 4.50 16.92 9.31
N LEU A 309 4.36 16.38 8.09
CA LEU A 309 5.29 15.39 7.52
C LEU A 309 6.51 16.09 6.92
N LYS A 310 7.69 15.52 7.15
CA LYS A 310 8.96 16.12 6.73
C LYS A 310 9.50 15.53 5.43
N GLY A 311 9.22 14.27 5.18
CA GLY A 311 9.78 13.53 4.06
C GLY A 311 11.20 13.02 4.33
N ASN A 312 11.75 12.34 3.31
CA ASN A 312 13.11 11.80 3.32
C ASN A 312 14.11 12.85 2.86
#